data_de3b271d221e833bf31adf1b7619e4cc
#
_entry.id   de3b271d221e833bf31adf1b7619e4cc
#
_cell.length_a   1.000
_cell.length_b   1.000
_cell.length_c   1.000
_cell.angle_alpha   90.00
_cell.angle_beta   90.00
_cell.angle_gamma   90.00
#
_symmetry.space_group_name_H-M   'P 1'
#
loop_
_entity.id
_entity.type
_entity.pdbx_description
1 polymer ?
#
loop_
_entity_poly.entity_id
_entity_poly.type
_entity_poly.pdbx_seq_one_letter_code
_entity_poly.pdbx_strand_id
1 'polypeptide(L)'
;MSKATERDLIVGLDIGTSVIKAIVGELLDDDSISIIGVGTHKSRGMDKGGVNDLNLVVQSVRQAVNEMELMADCSVSSVFMSISGRHVQCQNESGMVPINNQEVTQDDVDNVIHAARSVPMAAERKLLHVLPQEFVIDVQEGIKNPIGMSGVRMEAAAHIITCAEDMAKNLVKCVESCGLSVDQTIFSALASSYAVLTDDERELGVCVVDIGGGTMDMVIYTDGAIRHTSVIPLAGNQITSDIAKIFRTPMSNAEDIKIKYACALKDMVSMEETIEVSSVGGRPARVMSRHTLAEVIEPRYQELFELAYEQIKASGLEEQIAAGLVITGGTAKMEGAVEFAEEIFQMPVRVGKPHSVKGLAEYVDDACFATAVGLLQYGKQNINNKRTSSKKGEESVLKRIQSWFKGEF
;
A
#
# COMPACT_ATOMS: atom_id res chain seq x y z
N MET A 1 42.62 8.80 -1.72
CA MET A 1 41.48 8.04 -1.18
C MET A 1 40.30 9.02 -1.15
N SER A 2 39.41 8.93 -2.11
CA SER A 2 38.16 9.71 -2.14
C SER A 2 37.32 9.28 -0.93
N LYS A 3 36.85 10.23 -0.10
CA LYS A 3 35.79 9.96 0.85
C LYS A 3 34.60 9.44 0.04
N ALA A 4 34.26 8.17 0.22
CA ALA A 4 32.97 7.69 -0.24
C ALA A 4 31.91 8.59 0.41
N THR A 5 31.20 9.36 -0.41
CA THR A 5 30.02 10.09 0.04
C THR A 5 29.08 9.05 0.60
N GLU A 6 28.73 9.17 1.87
CA GLU A 6 27.75 8.31 2.52
C GLU A 6 26.43 8.50 1.77
N ARG A 7 26.00 7.50 1.01
CA ARG A 7 24.77 7.55 0.24
C ARG A 7 23.59 7.44 1.22
N ASP A 8 22.66 8.34 1.14
CA ASP A 8 21.41 8.25 1.90
C ASP A 8 20.48 7.26 1.22
N LEU A 9 20.59 5.99 1.61
CA LEU A 9 19.81 4.89 1.04
C LEU A 9 18.50 4.70 1.81
N ILE A 10 17.44 4.47 1.07
CA ILE A 10 16.13 4.06 1.58
C ILE A 10 15.79 2.73 0.93
N VAL A 11 15.35 1.76 1.74
CA VAL A 11 15.00 0.43 1.24
C VAL A 11 13.55 0.11 1.55
N GLY A 12 12.78 -0.19 0.52
CA GLY A 12 11.42 -0.70 0.61
C GLY A 12 11.38 -2.21 0.39
N LEU A 13 10.78 -2.93 1.34
CA LEU A 13 10.56 -4.37 1.25
C LEU A 13 9.07 -4.68 1.30
N ASP A 14 8.51 -5.01 0.14
CA ASP A 14 7.12 -5.45 0.01
C ASP A 14 7.05 -6.98 0.08
N ILE A 15 6.50 -7.51 1.19
CA ILE A 15 6.35 -8.96 1.41
C ILE A 15 4.95 -9.38 0.99
N GLY A 16 4.72 -9.45 -0.31
CA GLY A 16 3.44 -9.84 -0.89
C GLY A 16 3.16 -11.34 -0.85
N THR A 17 1.88 -11.72 -0.97
CA THR A 17 1.46 -13.13 -1.00
C THR A 17 1.97 -13.89 -2.22
N SER A 18 2.11 -13.24 -3.37
CA SER A 18 2.55 -13.88 -4.63
C SER A 18 3.99 -13.56 -5.01
N VAL A 19 4.45 -12.33 -4.74
CA VAL A 19 5.79 -11.85 -5.09
C VAL A 19 6.31 -11.00 -3.94
N ILE A 20 7.58 -11.18 -3.58
CA ILE A 20 8.34 -10.29 -2.71
C ILE A 20 9.14 -9.34 -3.59
N LYS A 21 9.14 -8.06 -3.24
CA LYS A 21 9.88 -7.01 -3.94
C LYS A 21 10.74 -6.24 -2.96
N ALA A 22 12.01 -6.10 -3.27
CA ALA A 22 12.95 -5.27 -2.57
C ALA A 22 13.43 -4.16 -3.51
N ILE A 23 13.34 -2.91 -3.08
CA ILE A 23 13.76 -1.76 -3.89
C ILE A 23 14.64 -0.88 -3.01
N VAL A 24 15.78 -0.44 -3.57
CA VAL A 24 16.63 0.56 -2.94
C VAL A 24 16.64 1.84 -3.76
N GLY A 25 16.41 2.94 -3.09
CA GLY A 25 16.49 4.29 -3.63
C GLY A 25 17.55 5.13 -2.91
N GLU A 26 18.23 6.00 -3.65
CA GLU A 26 19.11 7.02 -3.13
C GLU A 26 18.37 8.35 -3.08
N LEU A 27 18.41 9.01 -1.92
CA LEU A 27 17.86 10.35 -1.76
C LEU A 27 18.84 11.37 -2.34
N LEU A 28 18.39 12.11 -3.35
CA LEU A 28 19.19 13.13 -4.03
C LEU A 28 19.07 14.49 -3.34
N ASP A 29 20.00 15.41 -3.67
CA ASP A 29 20.04 16.77 -3.11
C ASP A 29 18.79 17.61 -3.45
N ASP A 30 18.10 17.29 -4.53
CA ASP A 30 16.85 17.93 -4.96
C ASP A 30 15.60 17.30 -4.29
N ASP A 31 15.81 16.52 -3.24
CA ASP A 31 14.76 15.81 -2.52
C ASP A 31 13.98 14.79 -3.37
N SER A 32 14.48 14.37 -4.52
CA SER A 32 13.94 13.28 -5.31
C SER A 32 14.57 11.94 -4.94
N ILE A 33 13.87 10.83 -5.19
CA ILE A 33 14.37 9.47 -5.00
C ILE A 33 14.84 8.91 -6.34
N SER A 34 16.10 8.48 -6.41
CA SER A 34 16.64 7.74 -7.54
C SER A 34 16.68 6.26 -7.23
N ILE A 35 15.91 5.45 -7.95
CA ILE A 35 15.95 3.99 -7.81
C ILE A 35 17.25 3.48 -8.39
N ILE A 36 18.03 2.75 -7.60
CA ILE A 36 19.35 2.24 -7.97
C ILE A 36 19.41 0.70 -7.98
N GLY A 37 18.42 0.02 -7.38
CA GLY A 37 18.33 -1.44 -7.40
C GLY A 37 16.91 -1.93 -7.15
N VAL A 38 16.58 -3.02 -7.85
CA VAL A 38 15.29 -3.71 -7.77
C VAL A 38 15.56 -5.19 -7.72
N GLY A 39 14.94 -5.89 -6.79
CA GLY A 39 14.98 -7.35 -6.69
C GLY A 39 13.58 -7.90 -6.50
N THR A 40 13.27 -8.98 -7.19
CA THR A 40 11.96 -9.62 -7.12
C THR A 40 12.10 -11.12 -6.97
N HIS A 41 11.26 -11.72 -6.15
CA HIS A 41 11.26 -13.18 -6.02
C HIS A 41 9.84 -13.69 -5.79
N LYS A 42 9.52 -14.84 -6.39
CA LYS A 42 8.23 -15.51 -6.13
C LYS A 42 8.08 -15.79 -4.63
N SER A 43 7.02 -15.30 -4.03
CA SER A 43 6.73 -15.52 -2.62
C SER A 43 6.35 -16.97 -2.35
N ARG A 44 6.91 -17.54 -1.31
CA ARG A 44 6.56 -18.85 -0.78
C ARG A 44 6.37 -18.75 0.73
N GLY A 45 5.40 -19.49 1.26
CA GLY A 45 5.12 -19.48 2.71
C GLY A 45 4.27 -18.29 3.17
N MET A 46 3.71 -17.51 2.25
CA MET A 46 2.73 -16.47 2.54
C MET A 46 1.32 -16.92 2.10
N ASP A 47 0.31 -16.60 2.89
CA ASP A 47 -1.09 -16.77 2.54
C ASP A 47 -1.92 -15.59 3.06
N LYS A 48 -2.67 -14.92 2.16
CA LYS A 48 -3.56 -13.80 2.48
C LYS A 48 -2.95 -12.74 3.41
N GLY A 49 -1.70 -12.36 3.12
CA GLY A 49 -0.93 -11.39 3.89
C GLY A 49 -0.28 -11.93 5.17
N GLY A 50 -0.54 -13.18 5.56
CA GLY A 50 0.05 -13.83 6.74
C GLY A 50 1.17 -14.80 6.41
N VAL A 51 2.10 -14.99 7.36
CA VAL A 51 3.17 -15.99 7.27
C VAL A 51 2.61 -17.37 7.60
N ASN A 52 2.70 -18.30 6.65
CA ASN A 52 2.30 -19.70 6.79
C ASN A 52 3.52 -20.62 7.02
N ASP A 53 4.66 -20.29 6.39
CA ASP A 53 5.95 -20.99 6.60
C ASP A 53 7.09 -19.97 6.66
N LEU A 54 7.63 -19.77 7.87
CA LEU A 54 8.71 -18.81 8.13
C LEU A 54 9.95 -19.06 7.27
N ASN A 55 10.37 -20.32 7.12
CA ASN A 55 11.62 -20.66 6.41
C ASN A 55 11.49 -20.34 4.90
N LEU A 56 10.35 -20.63 4.32
CA LEU A 56 10.09 -20.34 2.91
C LEU A 56 10.03 -18.83 2.67
N VAL A 57 9.41 -18.05 3.58
CA VAL A 57 9.39 -16.59 3.48
C VAL A 57 10.81 -16.03 3.60
N VAL A 58 11.60 -16.47 4.59
CA VAL A 58 13.01 -16.05 4.75
C VAL A 58 13.82 -16.31 3.48
N GLN A 59 13.67 -17.49 2.88
CA GLN A 59 14.38 -17.81 1.63
C GLN A 59 13.96 -16.84 0.50
N SER A 60 12.66 -16.58 0.36
CA SER A 60 12.12 -15.70 -0.68
C SER A 60 12.55 -14.24 -0.47
N VAL A 61 12.53 -13.73 0.77
CA VAL A 61 13.04 -12.40 1.13
C VAL A 61 14.53 -12.28 0.80
N ARG A 62 15.34 -13.25 1.23
CA ARG A 62 16.79 -13.25 0.97
C ARG A 62 17.12 -13.18 -0.52
N GLN A 63 16.37 -13.91 -1.36
CA GLN A 63 16.59 -13.88 -2.81
C GLN A 63 16.27 -12.52 -3.41
N ALA A 64 15.14 -11.92 -3.04
CA ALA A 64 14.78 -10.59 -3.52
C ALA A 64 15.77 -9.50 -3.06
N VAL A 65 16.22 -9.56 -1.80
CA VAL A 65 17.20 -8.61 -1.27
C VAL A 65 18.56 -8.78 -1.95
N ASN A 66 19.05 -10.01 -2.11
CA ASN A 66 20.33 -10.26 -2.80
C ASN A 66 20.31 -9.76 -4.25
N GLU A 67 19.21 -9.96 -4.98
CA GLU A 67 19.06 -9.46 -6.35
C GLU A 67 19.12 -7.91 -6.39
N MET A 68 18.42 -7.25 -5.48
CA MET A 68 18.44 -5.80 -5.33
C MET A 68 19.85 -5.27 -5.00
N GLU A 69 20.54 -5.86 -4.01
CA GLU A 69 21.90 -5.48 -3.61
C GLU A 69 22.91 -5.65 -4.74
N LEU A 70 22.82 -6.75 -5.50
CA LEU A 70 23.66 -6.99 -6.67
C LEU A 70 23.44 -5.97 -7.77
N MET A 71 22.18 -5.57 -8.03
CA MET A 71 21.86 -4.55 -9.02
C MET A 71 22.36 -3.17 -8.60
N ALA A 72 22.23 -2.83 -7.31
CA ALA A 72 22.60 -1.52 -6.77
C ALA A 72 24.10 -1.38 -6.44
N ASP A 73 24.86 -2.48 -6.47
CA ASP A 73 26.25 -2.57 -5.98
C ASP A 73 26.41 -1.96 -4.58
N CYS A 74 25.53 -2.38 -3.67
CA CYS A 74 25.51 -1.91 -2.28
C CYS A 74 25.09 -3.05 -1.33
N SER A 75 25.29 -2.83 -0.02
CA SER A 75 24.73 -3.67 1.03
C SER A 75 23.81 -2.84 1.91
N VAL A 76 22.68 -3.40 2.27
CA VAL A 76 21.67 -2.72 3.08
C VAL A 76 21.56 -3.36 4.47
N SER A 77 21.21 -2.56 5.48
CA SER A 77 21.11 -3.02 6.87
C SER A 77 19.73 -2.87 7.47
N SER A 78 18.88 -2.01 6.88
CA SER A 78 17.53 -1.75 7.37
C SER A 78 16.55 -1.52 6.23
N VAL A 79 15.27 -1.76 6.52
CA VAL A 79 14.19 -1.67 5.53
C VAL A 79 12.92 -1.05 6.13
N PHE A 80 12.16 -0.35 5.29
CA PHE A 80 10.73 -0.09 5.50
C PHE A 80 9.96 -1.28 4.93
N MET A 81 9.09 -1.90 5.74
CA MET A 81 8.42 -3.16 5.39
C MET A 81 6.91 -2.96 5.27
N SER A 82 6.29 -3.52 4.24
CA SER A 82 4.83 -3.57 4.09
C SER A 82 4.18 -4.60 5.03
N ILE A 83 2.93 -4.33 5.43
CA ILE A 83 2.05 -5.29 6.10
C ILE A 83 0.63 -5.17 5.57
N SER A 84 0.01 -6.32 5.30
CA SER A 84 -1.39 -6.46 4.93
C SER A 84 -1.97 -7.72 5.56
N GLY A 85 -3.28 -7.88 5.47
CA GLY A 85 -4.01 -9.07 5.91
C GLY A 85 -5.23 -8.72 6.77
N ARG A 86 -6.15 -9.69 6.90
CA ARG A 86 -7.40 -9.53 7.67
C ARG A 86 -7.24 -9.11 9.13
N HIS A 87 -6.03 -9.20 9.67
CA HIS A 87 -5.69 -8.81 11.02
C HIS A 87 -5.42 -7.31 11.17
N VAL A 88 -5.32 -6.57 10.05
CA VAL A 88 -5.27 -5.11 10.05
C VAL A 88 -6.67 -4.57 10.28
N GLN A 89 -6.81 -3.63 11.19
CA GLN A 89 -8.08 -2.98 11.54
C GLN A 89 -7.84 -1.49 11.70
N CYS A 90 -8.87 -0.71 11.46
CA CYS A 90 -8.82 0.73 11.65
C CYS A 90 -10.00 1.21 12.48
N GLN A 91 -9.83 2.40 13.05
CA GLN A 91 -10.87 3.15 13.73
C GLN A 91 -10.55 4.64 13.68
N ASN A 92 -11.57 5.48 13.69
CA ASN A 92 -11.41 6.92 13.82
C ASN A 92 -11.66 7.31 15.27
N GLU A 93 -10.74 8.08 15.86
CA GLU A 93 -10.80 8.51 17.23
C GLU A 93 -10.53 10.01 17.32
N SER A 94 -11.01 10.61 18.40
CA SER A 94 -10.76 12.02 18.67
C SER A 94 -10.11 12.21 20.03
N GLY A 95 -9.20 13.19 20.09
CA GLY A 95 -8.59 13.66 21.32
C GLY A 95 -8.94 15.11 21.57
N MET A 96 -8.87 15.53 22.82
CA MET A 96 -9.13 16.92 23.20
C MET A 96 -8.14 17.35 24.26
N VAL A 97 -7.60 18.59 24.13
CA VAL A 97 -6.72 19.21 25.12
C VAL A 97 -7.07 20.70 25.29
N PRO A 98 -6.81 21.29 26.47
CA PRO A 98 -6.83 22.74 26.60
C PRO A 98 -5.62 23.33 25.89
N ILE A 99 -5.78 24.54 25.30
CA ILE A 99 -4.71 25.31 24.68
C ILE A 99 -4.04 26.15 25.76
N ASN A 100 -2.74 25.95 25.95
CA ASN A 100 -1.95 26.76 26.87
C ASN A 100 -1.66 28.15 26.27
N ASN A 101 -1.67 29.19 27.09
CA ASN A 101 -1.37 30.57 26.70
C ASN A 101 -2.27 31.15 25.56
N GLN A 102 -3.46 30.58 25.31
CA GLN A 102 -4.43 31.02 24.30
C GLN A 102 -3.92 31.00 22.85
N GLU A 103 -2.78 30.40 22.58
CA GLU A 103 -2.22 30.21 21.23
C GLU A 103 -1.68 28.78 21.12
N VAL A 104 -2.06 28.11 20.02
CA VAL A 104 -1.68 26.72 19.76
C VAL A 104 -0.19 26.60 19.48
N THR A 105 0.46 25.76 20.24
CA THR A 105 1.87 25.39 20.07
C THR A 105 2.01 23.98 19.50
N GLN A 106 3.24 23.59 19.12
CA GLN A 106 3.52 22.20 18.71
C GLN A 106 3.24 21.21 19.84
N ASP A 107 3.55 21.58 21.07
CA ASP A 107 3.31 20.71 22.24
C ASP A 107 1.81 20.44 22.41
N ASP A 108 0.95 21.42 22.14
CA ASP A 108 -0.51 21.22 22.19
C ASP A 108 -0.97 20.25 21.08
N VAL A 109 -0.40 20.36 19.87
CA VAL A 109 -0.68 19.44 18.76
C VAL A 109 -0.21 18.02 19.10
N ASP A 110 1.00 17.87 19.62
CA ASP A 110 1.52 16.54 20.00
C ASP A 110 0.67 15.94 21.15
N ASN A 111 0.22 16.76 22.09
CA ASN A 111 -0.64 16.33 23.19
C ASN A 111 -2.05 15.91 22.72
N VAL A 112 -2.68 16.64 21.81
CA VAL A 112 -4.01 16.28 21.31
C VAL A 112 -4.00 14.99 20.50
N ILE A 113 -2.94 14.77 19.70
CA ILE A 113 -2.75 13.51 18.98
C ILE A 113 -2.46 12.37 19.94
N HIS A 114 -1.65 12.63 20.99
CA HIS A 114 -1.44 11.64 22.04
C HIS A 114 -2.77 11.29 22.77
N ALA A 115 -3.64 12.27 23.01
CA ALA A 115 -4.95 12.05 23.56
C ALA A 115 -5.82 11.19 22.63
N ALA A 116 -5.87 11.49 21.34
CA ALA A 116 -6.58 10.69 20.32
C ALA A 116 -6.05 9.24 20.26
N ARG A 117 -4.73 9.06 20.42
CA ARG A 117 -4.07 7.74 20.43
C ARG A 117 -4.37 6.94 21.71
N SER A 118 -4.73 7.59 22.83
CA SER A 118 -4.85 6.97 24.15
C SER A 118 -6.12 6.13 24.32
N VAL A 119 -6.60 5.53 23.23
CA VAL A 119 -7.77 4.63 23.24
C VAL A 119 -7.34 3.25 23.73
N PRO A 120 -8.15 2.58 24.57
CA PRO A 120 -7.88 1.23 25.01
C PRO A 120 -7.76 0.27 23.82
N MET A 121 -6.59 -0.31 23.63
CA MET A 121 -6.35 -1.37 22.64
C MET A 121 -6.26 -2.72 23.33
N ALA A 122 -6.78 -3.76 22.68
CA ALA A 122 -6.58 -5.12 23.15
C ALA A 122 -5.08 -5.46 23.21
N ALA A 123 -4.65 -6.23 24.21
CA ALA A 123 -3.24 -6.51 24.46
C ALA A 123 -2.51 -7.22 23.29
N GLU A 124 -3.26 -7.93 22.46
CA GLU A 124 -2.78 -8.61 21.25
C GLU A 124 -2.68 -7.72 20.01
N ARG A 125 -3.00 -6.42 20.15
CA ARG A 125 -2.93 -5.45 19.03
C ARG A 125 -1.68 -4.59 19.11
N LYS A 126 -1.07 -4.35 17.96
CA LYS A 126 0.04 -3.41 17.76
C LYS A 126 -0.45 -2.20 16.96
N LEU A 127 -0.13 -1.01 17.42
CA LEU A 127 -0.35 0.22 16.68
C LEU A 127 0.61 0.27 15.48
N LEU A 128 0.08 0.52 14.29
CA LEU A 128 0.85 0.75 13.08
C LEU A 128 0.95 2.25 12.78
N HIS A 129 -0.20 2.94 12.68
CA HIS A 129 -0.27 4.35 12.31
C HIS A 129 -1.30 5.10 13.15
N VAL A 130 -1.01 6.38 13.38
CA VAL A 130 -1.94 7.40 13.88
C VAL A 130 -1.87 8.56 12.88
N LEU A 131 -2.91 8.72 12.09
CA LEU A 131 -2.97 9.64 10.96
C LEU A 131 -3.97 10.75 11.28
N PRO A 132 -3.51 11.98 11.58
CA PRO A 132 -4.41 13.09 11.84
C PRO A 132 -5.31 13.38 10.64
N GLN A 133 -6.58 13.72 10.90
CA GLN A 133 -7.54 14.04 9.87
C GLN A 133 -7.80 15.53 9.80
N GLU A 134 -8.18 16.12 10.91
CA GLU A 134 -8.46 17.54 11.04
C GLU A 134 -8.36 17.99 12.48
N PHE A 135 -8.21 19.29 12.69
CA PHE A 135 -8.26 19.89 14.00
C PHE A 135 -9.48 20.80 14.12
N VAL A 136 -9.98 20.91 15.35
CA VAL A 136 -11.04 21.82 15.73
C VAL A 136 -10.54 22.71 16.86
N ILE A 137 -10.67 24.05 16.69
CA ILE A 137 -10.31 25.01 17.75
C ILE A 137 -11.61 25.70 18.19
N ASP A 138 -11.99 25.47 19.43
CA ASP A 138 -13.27 25.92 20.04
C ASP A 138 -14.48 25.43 19.23
N VAL A 139 -14.95 26.23 18.24
CA VAL A 139 -16.07 25.91 17.36
C VAL A 139 -15.69 25.92 15.87
N GLN A 140 -14.44 26.18 15.57
CA GLN A 140 -13.94 26.22 14.19
C GLN A 140 -13.42 24.85 13.79
N GLU A 141 -14.10 24.22 12.83
CA GLU A 141 -13.78 22.90 12.26
C GLU A 141 -12.92 23.02 10.98
N GLY A 142 -12.41 21.90 10.48
CA GLY A 142 -11.71 21.79 9.20
C GLY A 142 -10.32 22.44 9.19
N ILE A 143 -9.70 22.62 10.34
CA ILE A 143 -8.37 23.23 10.44
C ILE A 143 -7.33 22.17 10.11
N LYS A 144 -6.52 22.43 9.07
CA LYS A 144 -5.39 21.56 8.67
C LYS A 144 -4.10 21.89 9.44
N ASN A 145 -3.85 23.16 9.72
CA ASN A 145 -2.69 23.61 10.48
C ASN A 145 -3.12 24.53 11.64
N PRO A 146 -3.18 24.01 12.87
CA PRO A 146 -3.67 24.77 14.01
C PRO A 146 -2.61 25.69 14.66
N ILE A 147 -1.30 25.51 14.37
CA ILE A 147 -0.21 26.23 15.04
C ILE A 147 -0.30 27.74 14.86
N GLY A 148 -0.17 28.47 15.95
CA GLY A 148 -0.27 29.95 15.99
C GLY A 148 -1.72 30.47 16.01
N MET A 149 -2.72 29.57 15.93
CA MET A 149 -4.13 29.99 16.07
C MET A 149 -4.49 30.22 17.54
N SER A 150 -5.35 31.19 17.77
CA SER A 150 -5.83 31.53 19.12
C SER A 150 -7.06 30.71 19.47
N GLY A 151 -7.14 30.21 20.70
CA GLY A 151 -8.28 29.45 21.22
C GLY A 151 -8.06 28.98 22.64
N VAL A 152 -9.06 28.32 23.19
CA VAL A 152 -9.05 27.80 24.57
C VAL A 152 -8.96 26.26 24.57
N ARG A 153 -9.54 25.62 23.55
CA ARG A 153 -9.67 24.16 23.45
C ARG A 153 -9.33 23.72 22.03
N MET A 154 -8.56 22.65 21.91
CA MET A 154 -8.28 22.01 20.63
C MET A 154 -8.72 20.55 20.66
N GLU A 155 -9.37 20.10 19.60
CA GLU A 155 -9.68 18.71 19.33
C GLU A 155 -8.93 18.28 18.05
N ALA A 156 -8.57 16.99 17.96
CA ALA A 156 -8.05 16.40 16.74
C ALA A 156 -8.76 15.08 16.48
N ALA A 157 -9.25 14.90 15.25
CA ALA A 157 -9.66 13.60 14.75
C ALA A 157 -8.44 12.88 14.15
N ALA A 158 -8.32 11.58 14.37
CA ALA A 158 -7.23 10.77 13.86
C ALA A 158 -7.73 9.40 13.38
N HIS A 159 -7.21 8.95 12.24
CA HIS A 159 -7.38 7.59 11.76
C HIS A 159 -6.30 6.70 12.35
N ILE A 160 -6.69 5.68 13.10
CA ILE A 160 -5.79 4.77 13.80
C ILE A 160 -5.79 3.43 13.10
N ILE A 161 -4.63 2.96 12.67
CA ILE A 161 -4.45 1.65 12.05
C ILE A 161 -3.69 0.75 13.01
N THR A 162 -4.22 -0.44 13.27
CA THR A 162 -3.63 -1.45 14.16
C THR A 162 -3.57 -2.81 13.47
N CYS A 163 -2.71 -3.70 13.94
CA CYS A 163 -2.64 -5.09 13.47
C CYS A 163 -2.51 -6.09 14.63
N ALA A 164 -2.68 -7.38 14.37
CA ALA A 164 -2.34 -8.40 15.34
C ALA A 164 -0.82 -8.43 15.56
N GLU A 165 -0.40 -8.37 16.82
CA GLU A 165 1.01 -8.25 17.20
C GLU A 165 1.85 -9.46 16.80
N ASP A 166 1.31 -10.67 16.95
CA ASP A 166 1.95 -11.93 16.57
C ASP A 166 2.21 -12.02 15.06
N MET A 167 1.26 -11.57 14.24
CA MET A 167 1.39 -11.53 12.79
C MET A 167 2.50 -10.56 12.36
N ALA A 168 2.54 -9.36 12.95
CA ALA A 168 3.61 -8.40 12.69
C ALA A 168 4.98 -8.94 13.16
N LYS A 169 5.05 -9.56 14.36
CA LYS A 169 6.28 -10.18 14.87
C LYS A 169 6.81 -11.29 13.96
N ASN A 170 5.93 -12.10 13.37
CA ASN A 170 6.35 -13.16 12.45
C ASN A 170 6.98 -12.60 11.17
N LEU A 171 6.40 -11.52 10.59
CA LEU A 171 7.00 -10.83 9.45
C LEU A 171 8.36 -10.21 9.80
N VAL A 172 8.45 -9.49 10.93
CA VAL A 172 9.70 -8.90 11.40
C VAL A 172 10.78 -9.97 11.57
N LYS A 173 10.46 -11.12 12.19
CA LYS A 173 11.40 -12.25 12.34
C LYS A 173 11.90 -12.78 10.99
N CYS A 174 11.07 -12.81 9.96
CA CYS A 174 11.51 -13.21 8.61
C CYS A 174 12.59 -12.26 8.08
N VAL A 175 12.41 -10.94 8.27
CA VAL A 175 13.37 -9.92 7.83
C VAL A 175 14.64 -9.96 8.65
N GLU A 176 14.55 -10.04 9.97
CA GLU A 176 15.68 -10.14 10.90
C GLU A 176 16.52 -11.41 10.66
N SER A 177 15.87 -12.52 10.28
CA SER A 177 16.56 -13.78 9.89
C SER A 177 17.36 -13.64 8.59
N CYS A 178 17.15 -12.57 7.82
CA CYS A 178 17.97 -12.23 6.66
C CYS A 178 19.14 -11.32 7.01
N GLY A 179 19.29 -10.89 8.28
CA GLY A 179 20.34 -9.98 8.74
C GLY A 179 19.95 -8.49 8.61
N LEU A 180 18.67 -8.21 8.37
CA LEU A 180 18.16 -6.84 8.21
C LEU A 180 17.38 -6.41 9.46
N SER A 181 17.41 -5.11 9.78
CA SER A 181 16.49 -4.50 10.75
C SER A 181 15.29 -3.90 10.06
N VAL A 182 14.16 -3.82 10.76
CA VAL A 182 12.95 -3.17 10.27
C VAL A 182 12.85 -1.79 10.90
N ASP A 183 13.03 -0.73 10.10
CA ASP A 183 12.90 0.65 10.55
C ASP A 183 11.46 0.98 10.93
N GLN A 184 10.53 0.57 10.07
CA GLN A 184 9.09 0.71 10.33
C GLN A 184 8.30 -0.30 9.51
N THR A 185 7.13 -0.70 10.06
CA THR A 185 6.13 -1.52 9.37
C THR A 185 4.99 -0.62 8.91
N ILE A 186 4.68 -0.62 7.61
CA ILE A 186 3.72 0.29 6.98
C ILE A 186 2.57 -0.52 6.38
N PHE A 187 1.34 -0.06 6.57
CA PHE A 187 0.17 -0.66 5.94
C PHE A 187 0.27 -0.55 4.40
N SER A 188 0.03 -1.66 3.69
CA SER A 188 0.28 -1.76 2.23
C SER A 188 -0.50 -0.73 1.42
N ALA A 189 -1.82 -0.54 1.66
CA ALA A 189 -2.60 0.45 0.92
C ALA A 189 -2.14 1.88 1.20
N LEU A 190 -1.67 2.18 2.42
CA LEU A 190 -1.07 3.46 2.74
C LEU A 190 0.18 3.68 1.88
N ALA A 191 1.10 2.71 1.84
CA ALA A 191 2.29 2.79 1.01
C ALA A 191 1.91 2.96 -0.48
N SER A 192 1.03 2.11 -1.02
CA SER A 192 0.59 2.19 -2.42
C SER A 192 0.01 3.55 -2.77
N SER A 193 -0.78 4.15 -1.88
CA SER A 193 -1.39 5.47 -2.10
C SER A 193 -0.36 6.59 -2.28
N TYR A 194 0.77 6.52 -1.59
CA TYR A 194 1.87 7.47 -1.78
C TYR A 194 2.45 7.41 -3.20
N ALA A 195 2.58 6.20 -3.75
CA ALA A 195 3.17 5.99 -5.05
C ALA A 195 2.26 6.38 -6.22
N VAL A 196 0.93 6.27 -6.05
CA VAL A 196 -0.01 6.31 -7.19
C VAL A 196 -0.97 7.50 -7.21
N LEU A 197 -1.10 8.24 -6.09
CA LEU A 197 -2.03 9.37 -5.99
C LEU A 197 -1.34 10.71 -6.17
N THR A 198 -2.03 11.63 -6.83
CA THR A 198 -1.71 13.06 -6.83
C THR A 198 -2.33 13.75 -5.62
N ASP A 199 -1.83 14.93 -5.27
CA ASP A 199 -2.38 15.74 -4.18
C ASP A 199 -3.83 16.19 -4.49
N ASP A 200 -4.11 16.53 -5.76
CA ASP A 200 -5.46 16.91 -6.19
C ASP A 200 -6.48 15.79 -5.99
N GLU A 201 -6.11 14.54 -6.29
CA GLU A 201 -6.99 13.39 -6.05
C GLU A 201 -7.29 13.20 -4.57
N ARG A 202 -6.29 13.38 -3.69
CA ARG A 202 -6.48 13.29 -2.23
C ARG A 202 -7.42 14.39 -1.72
N GLU A 203 -7.28 15.61 -2.22
CA GLU A 203 -8.14 16.73 -1.85
C GLU A 203 -9.56 16.55 -2.35
N LEU A 204 -9.75 16.10 -3.60
CA LEU A 204 -11.08 15.90 -4.19
C LEU A 204 -11.82 14.68 -3.62
N GLY A 205 -11.12 13.78 -2.95
CA GLY A 205 -11.65 12.53 -2.49
C GLY A 205 -11.46 11.39 -3.48
N VAL A 206 -10.75 10.35 -3.06
CA VAL A 206 -10.35 9.20 -3.89
C VAL A 206 -10.30 7.93 -3.07
N CYS A 207 -10.65 6.81 -3.69
CA CYS A 207 -10.40 5.48 -3.13
C CYS A 207 -9.30 4.77 -3.91
N VAL A 208 -8.23 4.34 -3.22
CA VAL A 208 -7.24 3.41 -3.78
C VAL A 208 -7.63 1.99 -3.41
N VAL A 209 -7.59 1.10 -4.40
CA VAL A 209 -7.80 -0.34 -4.23
C VAL A 209 -6.56 -1.07 -4.77
N ASP A 210 -5.70 -1.53 -3.87
CA ASP A 210 -4.51 -2.32 -4.21
C ASP A 210 -4.89 -3.80 -4.27
N ILE A 211 -4.99 -4.35 -5.47
CA ILE A 211 -5.41 -5.72 -5.73
C ILE A 211 -4.17 -6.60 -5.92
N GLY A 212 -3.72 -7.19 -4.80
CA GLY A 212 -2.59 -8.09 -4.77
C GLY A 212 -2.90 -9.51 -5.23
N GLY A 213 -2.08 -10.46 -4.79
CA GLY A 213 -2.34 -11.88 -5.01
C GLY A 213 -3.29 -12.48 -3.97
N GLY A 214 -3.12 -12.14 -2.69
CA GLY A 214 -3.86 -12.74 -1.58
C GLY A 214 -4.80 -11.79 -0.85
N THR A 215 -4.58 -10.49 -0.97
CA THR A 215 -5.36 -9.43 -0.32
C THR A 215 -5.69 -8.32 -1.29
N MET A 216 -6.79 -7.65 -1.02
CA MET A 216 -7.20 -6.41 -1.62
C MET A 216 -7.22 -5.36 -0.50
N ASP A 217 -6.34 -4.37 -0.59
CA ASP A 217 -6.10 -3.38 0.44
C ASP A 217 -6.65 -2.03 -0.02
N MET A 218 -7.42 -1.35 0.83
CA MET A 218 -8.14 -0.14 0.45
C MET A 218 -7.82 1.02 1.37
N VAL A 219 -7.77 2.22 0.79
CA VAL A 219 -7.68 3.48 1.53
C VAL A 219 -8.54 4.55 0.86
N ILE A 220 -9.33 5.29 1.65
CA ILE A 220 -10.16 6.39 1.18
C ILE A 220 -9.64 7.69 1.77
N TYR A 221 -9.40 8.66 0.89
CA TYR A 221 -9.05 10.03 1.20
C TYR A 221 -10.23 10.95 0.93
N THR A 222 -10.43 11.95 1.79
CA THR A 222 -11.26 13.13 1.52
C THR A 222 -10.60 14.33 2.18
N ASP A 223 -10.63 15.48 1.52
CA ASP A 223 -10.02 16.74 2.00
C ASP A 223 -8.52 16.59 2.35
N GLY A 224 -7.81 15.74 1.60
CA GLY A 224 -6.39 15.45 1.80
C GLY A 224 -6.08 14.49 2.95
N ALA A 225 -7.07 14.04 3.73
CA ALA A 225 -6.89 13.18 4.89
C ALA A 225 -7.45 11.77 4.67
N ILE A 226 -6.84 10.79 5.32
CA ILE A 226 -7.34 9.40 5.30
C ILE A 226 -8.54 9.30 6.25
N ARG A 227 -9.66 8.85 5.71
CA ARG A 227 -10.91 8.67 6.47
C ARG A 227 -11.25 7.20 6.74
N HIS A 228 -10.84 6.31 5.83
CA HIS A 228 -11.13 4.88 5.98
C HIS A 228 -10.03 4.02 5.36
N THR A 229 -9.76 2.87 5.99
CA THR A 229 -8.93 1.80 5.43
C THR A 229 -9.58 0.44 5.67
N SER A 230 -9.41 -0.49 4.73
CA SER A 230 -9.91 -1.86 4.91
C SER A 230 -9.03 -2.88 4.18
N VAL A 231 -9.17 -4.14 4.57
CA VAL A 231 -8.47 -5.26 3.94
C VAL A 231 -9.46 -6.39 3.66
N ILE A 232 -9.54 -6.81 2.42
CA ILE A 232 -10.34 -7.94 1.98
C ILE A 232 -9.38 -9.10 1.69
N PRO A 233 -9.49 -10.27 2.37
CA PRO A 233 -8.56 -11.39 2.22
C PRO A 233 -8.91 -12.28 1.01
N LEU A 234 -9.22 -11.65 -0.12
CA LEU A 234 -9.52 -12.22 -1.43
C LEU A 234 -8.89 -11.33 -2.51
N ALA A 235 -8.21 -11.95 -3.49
CA ALA A 235 -7.58 -11.24 -4.61
C ALA A 235 -7.18 -12.22 -5.74
N GLY A 236 -6.15 -11.89 -6.51
CA GLY A 236 -5.77 -12.57 -7.75
C GLY A 236 -5.51 -14.07 -7.66
N ASN A 237 -5.08 -14.60 -6.51
CA ASN A 237 -4.84 -16.04 -6.32
C ASN A 237 -6.14 -16.86 -6.38
N GLN A 238 -7.28 -16.23 -6.06
CA GLN A 238 -8.57 -16.90 -6.19
C GLN A 238 -8.92 -17.12 -7.67
N ILE A 239 -8.66 -16.14 -8.53
CA ILE A 239 -8.80 -16.25 -9.98
C ILE A 239 -7.92 -17.40 -10.51
N THR A 240 -6.65 -17.45 -10.09
CA THR A 240 -5.73 -18.55 -10.47
C THR A 240 -6.26 -19.91 -10.04
N SER A 241 -6.84 -20.01 -8.83
CA SER A 241 -7.44 -21.23 -8.31
C SER A 241 -8.65 -21.69 -9.15
N ASP A 242 -9.49 -20.73 -9.55
CA ASP A 242 -10.67 -21.04 -10.37
C ASP A 242 -10.26 -21.52 -11.76
N ILE A 243 -9.28 -20.86 -12.40
CA ILE A 243 -8.69 -21.32 -13.67
C ILE A 243 -8.12 -22.74 -13.52
N ALA A 244 -7.33 -22.99 -12.49
CA ALA A 244 -6.70 -24.28 -12.26
C ALA A 244 -7.73 -25.41 -12.11
N LYS A 245 -8.80 -25.16 -11.35
CA LYS A 245 -9.88 -26.13 -11.09
C LYS A 245 -10.71 -26.41 -12.35
N ILE A 246 -11.19 -25.36 -13.02
CA ILE A 246 -12.11 -25.49 -14.16
C ILE A 246 -11.38 -26.06 -15.37
N PHE A 247 -10.15 -25.57 -15.63
CA PHE A 247 -9.37 -26.07 -16.76
C PHE A 247 -8.54 -27.32 -16.42
N ARG A 248 -8.55 -27.77 -15.17
CA ARG A 248 -7.77 -28.95 -14.71
C ARG A 248 -6.31 -28.84 -15.13
N THR A 249 -5.71 -27.68 -14.85
CA THR A 249 -4.31 -27.34 -15.14
C THR A 249 -3.53 -27.13 -13.83
N PRO A 250 -2.21 -27.33 -13.80
CA PRO A 250 -1.41 -27.02 -12.61
C PRO A 250 -1.53 -25.52 -12.22
N MET A 251 -1.45 -25.22 -10.91
CA MET A 251 -1.55 -23.85 -10.41
C MET A 251 -0.53 -22.91 -11.06
N SER A 252 0.69 -23.36 -11.32
CA SER A 252 1.69 -22.55 -12.01
C SER A 252 1.28 -22.16 -13.42
N ASN A 253 0.72 -23.11 -14.16
CA ASN A 253 0.25 -22.88 -15.53
C ASN A 253 -1.03 -22.01 -15.54
N ALA A 254 -1.90 -22.17 -14.54
CA ALA A 254 -3.07 -21.31 -14.38
C ALA A 254 -2.66 -19.85 -14.11
N GLU A 255 -1.59 -19.63 -13.33
CA GLU A 255 -1.03 -18.29 -13.11
C GLU A 255 -0.44 -17.71 -14.40
N ASP A 256 0.33 -18.51 -15.16
CA ASP A 256 0.89 -18.08 -16.45
C ASP A 256 -0.21 -17.73 -17.46
N ILE A 257 -1.29 -18.55 -17.50
CA ILE A 257 -2.46 -18.29 -18.35
C ILE A 257 -3.16 -17.01 -17.93
N LYS A 258 -3.37 -16.81 -16.64
CA LYS A 258 -3.97 -15.59 -16.08
C LYS A 258 -3.15 -14.34 -16.49
N ILE A 259 -1.84 -14.37 -16.29
CA ILE A 259 -0.98 -13.21 -16.60
C ILE A 259 -0.98 -12.88 -18.10
N LYS A 260 -1.00 -13.90 -18.96
CA LYS A 260 -0.83 -13.72 -20.42
C LYS A 260 -2.12 -13.47 -21.19
N TYR A 261 -3.22 -14.09 -20.77
CA TYR A 261 -4.41 -14.22 -21.61
C TYR A 261 -5.72 -13.83 -20.93
N ALA A 262 -5.69 -13.54 -19.60
CA ALA A 262 -6.90 -13.22 -18.87
C ALA A 262 -7.50 -11.89 -19.32
N CYS A 263 -8.85 -11.85 -19.31
CA CYS A 263 -9.63 -10.64 -19.46
C CYS A 263 -10.75 -10.65 -18.42
N ALA A 264 -11.00 -9.50 -17.79
CA ALA A 264 -12.02 -9.35 -16.75
C ALA A 264 -13.45 -9.33 -17.32
N LEU A 265 -13.59 -8.93 -18.59
CA LEU A 265 -14.87 -8.85 -19.30
C LEU A 265 -14.84 -9.80 -20.51
N LYS A 266 -15.73 -10.78 -20.54
CA LYS A 266 -15.82 -11.76 -21.65
C LYS A 266 -16.19 -11.10 -22.99
N ASP A 267 -17.00 -10.04 -22.96
CA ASP A 267 -17.46 -9.35 -24.16
C ASP A 267 -16.33 -8.58 -24.90
N MET A 268 -15.18 -8.37 -24.25
CA MET A 268 -13.98 -7.82 -24.87
C MET A 268 -13.12 -8.85 -25.61
N VAL A 269 -13.44 -10.14 -25.47
CA VAL A 269 -12.65 -11.24 -26.04
C VAL A 269 -13.35 -11.86 -27.25
N SER A 270 -12.65 -11.97 -28.38
CA SER A 270 -13.16 -12.65 -29.57
C SER A 270 -13.36 -14.15 -29.34
N MET A 271 -14.47 -14.67 -29.87
CA MET A 271 -14.77 -16.11 -29.87
C MET A 271 -13.73 -16.95 -30.65
N GLU A 272 -12.99 -16.32 -31.59
CA GLU A 272 -12.03 -16.99 -32.45
C GLU A 272 -10.63 -17.09 -31.79
N GLU A 273 -10.38 -16.32 -30.72
CA GLU A 273 -9.11 -16.37 -30.00
C GLU A 273 -8.97 -17.68 -29.23
N THR A 274 -7.82 -18.34 -29.40
CA THR A 274 -7.52 -19.59 -28.73
C THR A 274 -6.23 -19.53 -27.92
N ILE A 275 -6.20 -20.29 -26.85
CA ILE A 275 -5.05 -20.46 -25.97
C ILE A 275 -4.71 -21.93 -25.78
N GLU A 276 -3.44 -22.22 -25.52
CA GLU A 276 -3.01 -23.57 -25.19
C GLU A 276 -2.97 -23.75 -23.68
N VAL A 277 -3.65 -24.79 -23.18
CA VAL A 277 -3.78 -25.09 -21.76
C VAL A 277 -3.16 -26.45 -21.47
N SER A 278 -2.09 -26.45 -20.68
CA SER A 278 -1.46 -27.68 -20.19
C SER A 278 -2.40 -28.47 -19.27
N SER A 279 -2.37 -29.78 -19.34
CA SER A 279 -3.21 -30.64 -18.51
C SER A 279 -2.43 -31.27 -17.35
N VAL A 280 -3.09 -31.53 -16.22
CA VAL A 280 -2.50 -32.29 -15.11
C VAL A 280 -2.30 -33.77 -15.49
N GLY A 281 -1.32 -34.44 -14.87
CA GLY A 281 -1.11 -35.89 -15.00
C GLY A 281 -0.46 -36.31 -16.32
N GLY A 282 0.36 -35.48 -16.96
CA GLY A 282 1.11 -35.81 -18.17
C GLY A 282 0.28 -35.93 -19.44
N ARG A 283 -0.96 -35.45 -19.43
CA ARG A 283 -1.83 -35.43 -20.60
C ARG A 283 -1.38 -34.31 -21.56
N PRO A 284 -1.61 -34.47 -22.88
CA PRO A 284 -1.29 -33.44 -23.85
C PRO A 284 -2.03 -32.12 -23.54
N ALA A 285 -1.41 -31.01 -23.93
CA ALA A 285 -2.05 -29.71 -23.86
C ALA A 285 -3.29 -29.67 -24.77
N ARG A 286 -4.23 -28.80 -24.40
CA ARG A 286 -5.51 -28.64 -25.11
C ARG A 286 -5.62 -27.22 -25.61
N VAL A 287 -6.16 -27.04 -26.80
CA VAL A 287 -6.56 -25.74 -27.33
C VAL A 287 -7.95 -25.41 -26.79
N MET A 288 -8.10 -24.24 -26.22
CA MET A 288 -9.35 -23.72 -25.65
C MET A 288 -9.60 -22.30 -26.14
N SER A 289 -10.87 -21.87 -26.16
CA SER A 289 -11.20 -20.48 -26.46
C SER A 289 -10.75 -19.54 -25.31
N ARG A 290 -10.14 -18.40 -25.66
CA ARG A 290 -9.84 -17.34 -24.69
C ARG A 290 -11.12 -16.75 -24.09
N HIS A 291 -12.21 -16.71 -24.86
CA HIS A 291 -13.52 -16.31 -24.38
C HIS A 291 -14.00 -17.19 -23.20
N THR A 292 -13.82 -18.53 -23.29
CA THR A 292 -14.14 -19.44 -22.18
C THR A 292 -13.27 -19.16 -20.93
N LEU A 293 -12.03 -18.71 -21.11
CA LEU A 293 -11.22 -18.26 -19.99
C LEU A 293 -11.82 -17.00 -19.32
N ALA A 294 -12.26 -16.03 -20.11
CA ALA A 294 -12.91 -14.83 -19.60
C ALA A 294 -14.24 -15.14 -18.89
N GLU A 295 -15.05 -16.08 -19.40
CA GLU A 295 -16.27 -16.58 -18.73
C GLU A 295 -16.01 -17.14 -17.32
N VAL A 296 -14.83 -17.70 -17.07
CA VAL A 296 -14.43 -18.20 -15.74
C VAL A 296 -13.96 -17.05 -14.85
N ILE A 297 -13.31 -16.04 -15.42
CA ILE A 297 -12.68 -14.94 -14.69
C ILE A 297 -13.69 -13.87 -14.29
N GLU A 298 -14.58 -13.48 -15.18
CA GLU A 298 -15.54 -12.39 -15.00
C GLU A 298 -16.36 -12.49 -13.69
N PRO A 299 -16.99 -13.64 -13.34
CA PRO A 299 -17.73 -13.75 -12.09
C PRO A 299 -16.86 -13.57 -10.84
N ARG A 300 -15.58 -13.96 -10.91
CA ARG A 300 -14.65 -13.76 -9.80
C ARG A 300 -14.21 -12.31 -9.69
N TYR A 301 -14.00 -11.65 -10.79
CA TYR A 301 -13.68 -10.23 -10.80
C TYR A 301 -14.86 -9.39 -10.31
N GLN A 302 -16.08 -9.76 -10.71
CA GLN A 302 -17.32 -9.16 -10.20
C GLN A 302 -17.39 -9.27 -8.67
N GLU A 303 -17.19 -10.46 -8.11
CA GLU A 303 -17.19 -10.67 -6.66
C GLU A 303 -16.15 -9.78 -5.95
N LEU A 304 -14.93 -9.67 -6.49
CA LEU A 304 -13.90 -8.82 -5.91
C LEU A 304 -14.31 -7.34 -5.87
N PHE A 305 -14.86 -6.84 -6.97
CA PHE A 305 -15.30 -5.44 -7.04
C PHE A 305 -16.54 -5.17 -6.22
N GLU A 306 -17.51 -6.10 -6.16
CA GLU A 306 -18.68 -5.99 -5.30
C GLU A 306 -18.28 -5.92 -3.82
N LEU A 307 -17.33 -6.76 -3.37
CA LEU A 307 -16.81 -6.72 -2.01
C LEU A 307 -16.10 -5.39 -1.71
N ALA A 308 -15.34 -4.83 -2.66
CA ALA A 308 -14.73 -3.52 -2.49
C ALA A 308 -15.79 -2.41 -2.41
N TYR A 309 -16.81 -2.48 -3.25
CA TYR A 309 -17.91 -1.52 -3.26
C TYR A 309 -18.71 -1.55 -1.95
N GLU A 310 -18.95 -2.75 -1.39
CA GLU A 310 -19.55 -2.90 -0.07
C GLU A 310 -18.75 -2.20 1.03
N GLN A 311 -17.39 -2.24 0.97
CA GLN A 311 -16.55 -1.51 1.91
C GLN A 311 -16.69 0.02 1.76
N ILE A 312 -16.75 0.52 0.52
CA ILE A 312 -16.98 1.95 0.24
C ILE A 312 -18.33 2.37 0.81
N LYS A 313 -19.40 1.63 0.56
CA LYS A 313 -20.73 1.91 1.13
C LYS A 313 -20.74 1.87 2.66
N ALA A 314 -20.12 0.85 3.24
CA ALA A 314 -20.03 0.71 4.69
C ALA A 314 -19.26 1.86 5.36
N SER A 315 -18.31 2.48 4.67
CA SER A 315 -17.60 3.66 5.17
C SER A 315 -18.47 4.93 5.23
N GLY A 316 -19.58 4.98 4.47
CA GLY A 316 -20.42 6.17 4.32
C GLY A 316 -19.79 7.32 3.52
N LEU A 317 -18.68 7.06 2.82
CA LEU A 317 -17.90 8.08 2.09
C LEU A 317 -18.14 8.06 0.57
N GLU A 318 -19.06 7.26 0.07
CA GLU A 318 -19.32 7.06 -1.37
C GLU A 318 -19.48 8.36 -2.14
N GLU A 319 -20.28 9.29 -1.61
CA GLU A 319 -20.56 10.60 -2.24
C GLU A 319 -19.38 11.59 -2.16
N GLN A 320 -18.36 11.27 -1.34
CA GLN A 320 -17.19 12.13 -1.14
C GLN A 320 -15.99 11.71 -2.01
N ILE A 321 -16.10 10.63 -2.77
CA ILE A 321 -15.04 10.11 -3.65
C ILE A 321 -15.19 10.73 -5.05
N ALA A 322 -15.06 12.05 -5.16
CA ALA A 322 -15.29 12.78 -6.40
C ALA A 322 -14.25 12.50 -7.50
N ALA A 323 -13.01 12.18 -7.12
CA ALA A 323 -11.96 11.78 -8.07
C ALA A 323 -12.09 10.31 -8.52
N GLY A 324 -13.03 9.54 -7.95
CA GLY A 324 -13.28 8.15 -8.30
C GLY A 324 -12.28 7.17 -7.68
N LEU A 325 -11.98 6.08 -8.41
CA LEU A 325 -11.13 5.00 -7.94
C LEU A 325 -9.79 4.95 -8.66
N VAL A 326 -8.76 4.60 -7.90
CA VAL A 326 -7.46 4.22 -8.43
C VAL A 326 -7.21 2.77 -8.06
N ILE A 327 -7.30 1.88 -9.05
CA ILE A 327 -6.96 0.46 -8.86
C ILE A 327 -5.47 0.26 -9.13
N THR A 328 -4.79 -0.47 -8.26
CA THR A 328 -3.35 -0.75 -8.39
C THR A 328 -3.04 -2.20 -7.97
N GLY A 329 -1.78 -2.58 -7.96
CA GLY A 329 -1.39 -3.96 -7.69
C GLY A 329 -1.36 -4.85 -8.93
N GLY A 330 -0.80 -6.04 -8.80
CA GLY A 330 -0.57 -6.93 -9.95
C GLY A 330 -1.85 -7.41 -10.64
N THR A 331 -2.93 -7.55 -9.89
CA THR A 331 -4.22 -8.03 -10.42
C THR A 331 -4.99 -6.92 -11.14
N ALA A 332 -4.79 -5.66 -10.78
CA ALA A 332 -5.41 -4.50 -11.45
C ALA A 332 -4.97 -4.31 -12.92
N LYS A 333 -3.92 -5.00 -13.35
CA LYS A 333 -3.38 -4.95 -14.73
C LYS A 333 -4.17 -5.78 -15.74
N MET A 334 -5.14 -6.56 -15.28
CA MET A 334 -5.92 -7.43 -16.17
C MET A 334 -6.67 -6.60 -17.20
N GLU A 335 -6.64 -7.05 -18.46
CA GLU A 335 -7.44 -6.47 -19.55
C GLU A 335 -8.92 -6.40 -19.17
N GLY A 336 -9.57 -5.28 -19.43
CA GLY A 336 -10.98 -5.05 -19.06
C GLY A 336 -11.25 -4.74 -17.58
N ALA A 337 -10.20 -4.65 -16.75
CA ALA A 337 -10.38 -4.39 -15.30
C ALA A 337 -10.92 -2.97 -15.02
N VAL A 338 -10.48 -1.97 -15.78
CA VAL A 338 -10.93 -0.57 -15.62
C VAL A 338 -12.39 -0.46 -16.03
N GLU A 339 -12.71 -0.93 -17.23
CA GLU A 339 -14.07 -0.90 -17.79
C GLU A 339 -15.06 -1.60 -16.86
N PHE A 340 -14.67 -2.78 -16.35
CA PHE A 340 -15.52 -3.53 -15.44
C PHE A 340 -15.67 -2.86 -14.07
N ALA A 341 -14.61 -2.22 -13.56
CA ALA A 341 -14.70 -1.44 -12.35
C ALA A 341 -15.64 -0.24 -12.52
N GLU A 342 -15.55 0.50 -13.64
CA GLU A 342 -16.47 1.62 -13.94
C GLU A 342 -17.95 1.17 -14.00
N GLU A 343 -18.22 -0.02 -14.53
CA GLU A 343 -19.57 -0.60 -14.55
C GLU A 343 -20.12 -0.88 -13.15
N ILE A 344 -19.28 -1.39 -12.23
CA ILE A 344 -19.72 -1.77 -10.88
C ILE A 344 -19.78 -0.58 -9.95
N PHE A 345 -18.74 0.26 -9.93
CA PHE A 345 -18.66 1.38 -8.99
C PHE A 345 -19.42 2.62 -9.45
N GLN A 346 -19.76 2.72 -10.73
CA GLN A 346 -20.41 3.91 -11.34
C GLN A 346 -19.63 5.21 -11.08
N MET A 347 -18.30 5.10 -11.05
CA MET A 347 -17.33 6.18 -10.81
C MET A 347 -16.19 6.09 -11.82
N PRO A 348 -15.49 7.19 -12.13
CA PRO A 348 -14.27 7.13 -12.94
C PRO A 348 -13.22 6.22 -12.28
N VAL A 349 -12.58 5.38 -13.11
CA VAL A 349 -11.53 4.46 -12.64
C VAL A 349 -10.26 4.61 -13.48
N ARG A 350 -9.11 4.56 -12.85
CA ARG A 350 -7.82 4.48 -13.53
C ARG A 350 -6.90 3.45 -12.89
N VAL A 351 -5.94 2.95 -13.64
CA VAL A 351 -4.84 2.16 -13.07
C VAL A 351 -3.78 3.11 -12.49
N GLY A 352 -3.46 2.92 -11.21
CA GLY A 352 -2.38 3.61 -10.51
C GLY A 352 -1.05 2.93 -10.78
N LYS A 353 -0.09 3.69 -11.31
CA LYS A 353 1.32 3.29 -11.42
C LYS A 353 2.18 4.21 -10.58
N PRO A 354 3.33 3.73 -10.06
CA PRO A 354 4.25 4.57 -9.33
C PRO A 354 4.73 5.77 -10.16
N HIS A 355 4.82 6.91 -9.51
CA HIS A 355 5.34 8.14 -10.11
C HIS A 355 6.34 8.84 -9.17
N SER A 356 6.93 9.95 -9.63
CA SER A 356 7.81 10.81 -8.82
C SER A 356 9.11 10.12 -8.35
N VAL A 357 9.63 9.18 -9.14
CA VAL A 357 10.93 8.53 -8.94
C VAL A 357 11.81 8.68 -10.17
N LYS A 358 13.14 8.63 -9.99
CA LYS A 358 14.18 8.73 -11.02
C LYS A 358 15.01 7.44 -11.08
N GLY A 359 16.08 7.46 -11.88
CA GLY A 359 17.01 6.33 -11.99
C GLY A 359 16.40 5.16 -12.77
N LEU A 360 16.32 3.99 -12.17
CA LEU A 360 15.71 2.79 -12.76
C LEU A 360 14.17 2.84 -12.78
N ALA A 361 13.58 4.02 -13.04
CA ALA A 361 12.13 4.23 -13.01
C ALA A 361 11.37 3.30 -13.97
N GLU A 362 11.95 2.97 -15.13
CA GLU A 362 11.33 2.06 -16.11
C GLU A 362 11.10 0.64 -15.56
N TYR A 363 11.93 0.18 -14.61
CA TYR A 363 11.78 -1.13 -13.98
C TYR A 363 10.60 -1.19 -13.02
N VAL A 364 10.12 -0.05 -12.56
CA VAL A 364 9.04 0.07 -11.55
C VAL A 364 7.81 0.79 -12.11
N ASP A 365 7.76 1.15 -13.40
CA ASP A 365 6.57 1.73 -14.07
C ASP A 365 5.49 0.67 -14.32
N ASP A 366 5.11 0.01 -13.25
CA ASP A 366 4.10 -1.04 -13.27
C ASP A 366 3.31 -1.00 -11.96
N ALA A 367 1.98 -1.13 -12.05
CA ALA A 367 1.10 -1.09 -10.88
C ALA A 367 1.50 -2.09 -9.78
N CYS A 368 2.13 -3.20 -10.13
CA CYS A 368 2.57 -4.18 -9.14
C CYS A 368 3.69 -3.67 -8.21
N PHE A 369 4.35 -2.55 -8.54
CA PHE A 369 5.39 -1.94 -7.71
C PHE A 369 4.87 -0.80 -6.82
N ALA A 370 3.57 -0.50 -6.83
CA ALA A 370 2.99 0.62 -6.07
C ALA A 370 3.39 0.59 -4.59
N THR A 371 3.19 -0.55 -3.91
CA THR A 371 3.55 -0.70 -2.49
C THR A 371 5.05 -0.48 -2.26
N ALA A 372 5.91 -1.13 -3.05
CA ALA A 372 7.36 -1.07 -2.84
C ALA A 372 7.93 0.33 -3.07
N VAL A 373 7.49 1.04 -4.12
CA VAL A 373 7.87 2.44 -4.37
C VAL A 373 7.30 3.37 -3.29
N GLY A 374 6.05 3.13 -2.87
CA GLY A 374 5.43 3.90 -1.79
C GLY A 374 6.16 3.77 -0.46
N LEU A 375 6.77 2.61 -0.16
CA LEU A 375 7.63 2.45 1.01
C LEU A 375 8.87 3.35 0.94
N LEU A 376 9.46 3.56 -0.24
CA LEU A 376 10.58 4.51 -0.40
C LEU A 376 10.13 5.95 -0.14
N GLN A 377 8.97 6.34 -0.70
CA GLN A 377 8.42 7.69 -0.54
C GLN A 377 8.07 7.96 0.93
N TYR A 378 7.48 6.98 1.62
CA TYR A 378 7.22 7.06 3.06
C TYR A 378 8.52 7.15 3.87
N GLY A 379 9.53 6.33 3.54
CA GLY A 379 10.84 6.35 4.19
C GLY A 379 11.55 7.69 4.06
N LYS A 380 11.50 8.31 2.88
CA LYS A 380 12.02 9.66 2.62
C LYS A 380 11.44 10.68 3.62
N GLN A 381 10.12 10.69 3.81
CA GLN A 381 9.46 11.63 4.73
C GLN A 381 9.95 11.44 6.17
N ASN A 382 10.12 10.20 6.61
CA ASN A 382 10.64 9.90 7.95
C ASN A 382 12.08 10.38 8.13
N ILE A 383 12.95 10.25 7.13
CA ILE A 383 14.32 10.74 7.17
C ILE A 383 14.32 12.27 7.26
N ASN A 384 13.51 12.95 6.44
CA ASN A 384 13.40 14.40 6.46
C ASN A 384 12.87 14.92 7.81
N ASN A 385 11.88 14.25 8.41
CA ASN A 385 11.37 14.58 9.73
C ASN A 385 12.45 14.43 10.83
N LYS A 386 13.26 13.37 10.78
CA LYS A 386 14.39 13.18 11.72
C LYS A 386 15.48 14.25 11.55
N ARG A 387 15.83 14.62 10.32
CA ARG A 387 16.81 15.67 10.01
C ARG A 387 16.36 17.06 10.48
N THR A 388 15.07 17.37 10.34
CA THR A 388 14.49 18.63 10.81
C THR A 388 14.39 18.68 12.32
N SER A 389 14.12 17.59 13.02
CA SER A 389 14.11 17.53 14.49
C SER A 389 15.50 17.65 15.10
N SER A 390 16.56 17.24 14.42
CA SER A 390 17.94 17.38 14.88
C SER A 390 18.52 18.78 14.67
N LYS A 391 17.98 19.57 13.73
CA LYS A 391 18.32 20.98 13.54
C LYS A 391 17.31 21.82 14.33
N LYS A 392 17.48 21.94 15.64
CA LYS A 392 16.67 22.81 16.52
C LYS A 392 16.71 24.26 16.04
N GLY A 393 15.62 24.73 15.45
CA GLY A 393 15.34 26.12 15.13
C GLY A 393 13.87 26.26 14.73
N GLU A 394 13.22 27.34 15.10
CA GLU A 394 11.79 27.63 14.99
C GLU A 394 11.14 27.41 13.59
N GLU A 395 11.94 27.26 12.52
CA GLU A 395 11.44 26.97 11.16
C GLU A 395 11.00 25.51 10.93
N SER A 396 11.34 24.57 11.82
CA SER A 396 11.13 23.14 11.57
C SER A 396 9.68 22.68 11.80
N VAL A 397 8.93 23.42 12.59
CA VAL A 397 7.59 23.08 13.09
C VAL A 397 6.52 23.19 12.01
N LEU A 398 6.53 24.30 11.27
CA LEU A 398 5.60 24.55 10.17
C LEU A 398 5.73 23.50 9.03
N LYS A 399 6.95 23.02 8.78
CA LYS A 399 7.20 21.98 7.77
C LYS A 399 6.64 20.62 8.18
N ARG A 400 6.70 20.24 9.47
CA ARG A 400 6.14 18.97 9.98
C ARG A 400 4.63 18.90 9.88
N ILE A 401 3.91 19.99 10.11
CA ILE A 401 2.45 20.02 9.98
C ILE A 401 2.04 20.10 8.52
N GLN A 402 2.74 20.87 7.69
CA GLN A 402 2.49 20.88 6.25
C GLN A 402 2.73 19.50 5.63
N SER A 403 3.72 18.72 6.13
CA SER A 403 3.91 17.35 5.71
C SER A 403 2.74 16.44 6.11
N TRP A 404 2.14 16.66 7.27
CA TRP A 404 0.97 15.88 7.71
C TRP A 404 -0.24 16.06 6.77
N PHE A 405 -0.53 17.31 6.36
CA PHE A 405 -1.69 17.62 5.51
C PHE A 405 -1.46 17.42 4.02
N LYS A 406 -0.20 17.39 3.57
CA LYS A 406 0.12 16.99 2.19
C LYS A 406 0.14 15.47 2.00
N GLY A 407 -0.28 14.70 2.99
CA GLY A 407 -0.06 13.26 3.00
C GLY A 407 1.42 12.90 3.08
N GLU A 408 2.24 13.82 3.49
CA GLU A 408 3.67 13.69 3.71
C GLU A 408 3.91 13.35 5.18
N PHE A 409 3.80 12.06 5.55
CA PHE A 409 4.23 11.55 6.84
C PHE A 409 5.55 10.80 6.75
#